data_a0aabb5f017020a3e9e740eb4b2fa235
#
_entry.id   a0aabb5f017020a3e9e740eb4b2fa235
#
_cell.length_a   1.000
_cell.length_b   1.000
_cell.length_c   1.000
_cell.angle_alpha   90.00
_cell.angle_beta   90.00
_cell.angle_gamma   90.00
#
_symmetry.space_group_name_H-M   'P 1'
#
loop_
_entity.id
_entity.type
_entity.pdbx_description
1 polymer ?
#
loop_
_entity_poly.entity_id
_entity_poly.type
_entity_poly.pdbx_seq_one_letter_code
_entity_poly.pdbx_strand_id
1 'polypeptide(L)'
;MRTTSIPALRRLAVTAQSYPSRFRRADADDVEAAIRRAMCIQLDTVTAVERSHRIAIGSRVGLYPRDTVSALMREGRIIEGWAHALCLLPAEDWPLYAWSRDSMQDGVPWHGDVKKRYPGLADRILGEIRERGALGSKDFTGQADPAPHRAGTSSEAMWSWKPAKQMLDALFASGELVIAGRVNFHRLYDLPERVLPRTVLDAPVPSREEAIKALIVQAVQARGALSESAIAEHIRPIWYLKFGGAKVAGPYVDSLVAAGKLERLAVDDGKAPVVVEAGAELDRSRPNAAVLLSPFDNLLWGYQYATRILGFKHVIELYKPAPQRRYGYYVLPFLWRDRIVGRADLKSERKQGTLVVKSLHLEPGVRHSKALDDAFERALDRLRRVAGLERVTRADR
;
A
#
# COMPACT_ATOMS: atom_id res chain seq x y z
N MET A 1 9.44 11.23 29.69
CA MET A 1 9.39 10.97 28.24
C MET A 1 10.83 11.06 27.71
N ARG A 2 11.34 10.02 27.07
CA ARG A 2 12.68 10.03 26.44
C ARG A 2 12.71 11.03 25.27
N THR A 3 13.89 11.60 24.99
CA THR A 3 14.12 12.51 23.86
C THR A 3 14.88 11.81 22.75
N THR A 4 14.59 12.13 21.50
CA THR A 4 15.26 11.59 20.33
C THR A 4 15.44 12.65 19.24
N SER A 5 16.23 12.32 18.22
CA SER A 5 16.50 13.21 17.08
C SER A 5 15.82 12.73 15.79
N ILE A 6 15.57 13.65 14.87
CA ILE A 6 15.07 13.31 13.53
C ILE A 6 15.96 12.28 12.82
N PRO A 7 17.31 12.38 12.84
CA PRO A 7 18.17 11.34 12.27
C PRO A 7 17.98 9.95 12.89
N ALA A 8 17.79 9.85 14.21
CA ALA A 8 17.52 8.58 14.89
C ALA A 8 16.19 7.98 14.45
N LEU A 9 15.11 8.80 14.42
CA LEU A 9 13.79 8.37 13.95
C LEU A 9 13.82 7.92 12.48
N ARG A 10 14.58 8.59 11.64
CA ARG A 10 14.74 8.21 10.23
C ARG A 10 15.42 6.86 10.08
N ARG A 11 16.48 6.61 10.86
CA ARG A 11 17.13 5.29 10.88
C ARG A 11 16.17 4.21 11.36
N LEU A 12 15.40 4.47 12.40
CA LEU A 12 14.38 3.55 12.90
C LEU A 12 13.33 3.24 11.81
N ALA A 13 12.81 4.29 11.16
CA ALA A 13 11.80 4.14 10.10
C ALA A 13 12.31 3.32 8.90
N VAL A 14 13.53 3.58 8.45
CA VAL A 14 14.14 2.85 7.33
C VAL A 14 14.49 1.41 7.71
N THR A 15 14.96 1.19 8.94
CA THR A 15 15.27 -0.15 9.45
C THR A 15 14.01 -1.01 9.57
N ALA A 16 12.88 -0.43 9.99
CA ALA A 16 11.59 -1.13 10.06
C ALA A 16 11.16 -1.71 8.69
N GLN A 17 11.56 -1.09 7.58
CA GLN A 17 11.26 -1.58 6.24
C GLN A 17 12.03 -2.83 5.84
N SER A 18 13.12 -3.15 6.54
CA SER A 18 13.97 -4.33 6.28
C SER A 18 14.52 -4.43 4.85
N TYR A 19 14.88 -3.30 4.25
CA TYR A 19 15.53 -3.32 2.94
C TYR A 19 16.85 -4.08 2.99
N PRO A 20 17.06 -5.12 2.16
CA PRO A 20 18.24 -5.95 2.24
C PRO A 20 19.48 -5.19 1.72
N SER A 21 20.61 -5.36 2.40
CA SER A 21 21.90 -4.81 1.94
C SER A 21 22.38 -5.48 0.64
N ARG A 22 22.08 -6.77 0.47
CA ARG A 22 22.40 -7.54 -0.74
C ARG A 22 21.13 -8.01 -1.43
N PHE A 23 21.14 -7.98 -2.78
CA PHE A 23 20.06 -8.54 -3.57
C PHE A 23 20.12 -10.07 -3.50
N ARG A 24 18.99 -10.72 -3.19
CA ARG A 24 18.89 -12.16 -3.05
C ARG A 24 17.66 -12.69 -3.78
N ARG A 25 17.59 -13.98 -3.96
CA ARG A 25 16.34 -14.66 -4.31
C ARG A 25 15.53 -14.86 -3.04
N ALA A 26 14.23 -14.69 -3.15
CA ALA A 26 13.26 -14.83 -2.09
C ALA A 26 12.22 -15.88 -2.49
N ASP A 27 11.71 -16.59 -1.52
CA ASP A 27 10.60 -17.54 -1.67
C ASP A 27 9.25 -16.92 -1.27
N ALA A 28 8.22 -17.76 -1.18
CA ALA A 28 6.88 -17.34 -0.82
C ALA A 28 6.79 -16.85 0.65
N ASP A 29 7.52 -17.49 1.55
CA ASP A 29 7.54 -17.14 2.98
C ASP A 29 8.21 -15.78 3.20
N ASP A 30 9.27 -15.49 2.49
CA ASP A 30 9.91 -14.16 2.47
C ASP A 30 8.93 -13.06 2.02
N VAL A 31 8.15 -13.35 0.97
CA VAL A 31 7.16 -12.41 0.41
C VAL A 31 6.02 -12.16 1.40
N GLU A 32 5.47 -13.22 1.99
CA GLU A 32 4.44 -13.12 3.02
C GLU A 32 4.95 -12.35 4.25
N ALA A 33 6.13 -12.69 4.75
CA ALA A 33 6.75 -12.01 5.89
C ALA A 33 6.97 -10.52 5.61
N ALA A 34 7.32 -10.14 4.37
CA ALA A 34 7.45 -8.72 3.99
C ALA A 34 6.10 -7.99 3.97
N ILE A 35 5.03 -8.64 3.50
CA ILE A 35 3.68 -8.07 3.51
C ILE A 35 3.22 -7.90 4.97
N ARG A 36 3.37 -8.93 5.82
CA ARG A 36 3.05 -8.90 7.25
C ARG A 36 3.81 -7.77 7.98
N ARG A 37 5.12 -7.67 7.77
CA ARG A 37 5.94 -6.61 8.38
C ARG A 37 5.56 -5.21 7.92
N ALA A 38 5.17 -5.06 6.67
CA ALA A 38 4.69 -3.81 6.12
C ALA A 38 3.25 -3.47 6.57
N MET A 39 2.56 -4.39 7.31
CA MET A 39 1.14 -4.36 7.64
C MET A 39 0.26 -4.53 6.39
N CYS A 40 0.54 -3.79 5.34
CA CYS A 40 -0.14 -3.88 4.05
C CYS A 40 0.71 -3.29 2.92
N ILE A 41 0.47 -3.72 1.69
CA ILE A 41 1.16 -3.20 0.51
C ILE A 41 0.16 -2.77 -0.54
N GLN A 42 0.19 -1.48 -0.91
CA GLN A 42 -0.76 -0.88 -1.83
C GLN A 42 -0.68 -1.48 -3.23
N LEU A 43 -1.84 -1.85 -3.75
CA LEU A 43 -2.07 -2.23 -5.14
C LEU A 43 -2.39 -1.00 -5.98
N ASP A 44 -1.73 -0.87 -7.12
CA ASP A 44 -2.03 0.17 -8.10
C ASP A 44 -2.00 -0.40 -9.53
N THR A 45 -2.79 0.21 -10.41
CA THR A 45 -2.94 -0.23 -11.81
C THR A 45 -1.82 0.26 -12.72
N VAL A 46 -1.06 1.27 -12.33
CA VAL A 46 0.01 1.85 -13.15
C VAL A 46 1.17 0.88 -13.32
N THR A 47 1.63 0.72 -14.57
CA THR A 47 2.71 -0.19 -14.97
C THR A 47 3.83 0.51 -15.74
N ALA A 48 4.03 1.79 -15.49
CA ALA A 48 5.06 2.57 -16.20
C ALA A 48 6.47 1.94 -16.06
N VAL A 49 6.76 1.36 -14.90
CA VAL A 49 7.98 0.58 -14.64
C VAL A 49 7.58 -0.87 -14.32
N GLU A 50 6.95 -1.09 -13.20
CA GLU A 50 6.36 -2.36 -12.74
C GLU A 50 5.20 -2.03 -11.80
N ARG A 51 4.33 -2.99 -11.50
CA ARG A 51 3.24 -2.83 -10.52
C ARG A 51 3.80 -2.39 -9.17
N SER A 52 3.11 -1.45 -8.51
CA SER A 52 3.54 -0.86 -7.24
C SER A 52 3.89 -1.90 -6.17
N HIS A 53 3.02 -2.90 -5.98
CA HIS A 53 3.24 -3.96 -5.00
C HIS A 53 4.48 -4.81 -5.32
N ARG A 54 4.77 -5.07 -6.61
CA ARG A 54 5.98 -5.81 -7.00
C ARG A 54 7.24 -5.03 -6.69
N ILE A 55 7.24 -3.71 -6.92
CA ILE A 55 8.36 -2.84 -6.56
C ILE A 55 8.53 -2.82 -5.04
N ALA A 56 7.43 -2.62 -4.28
CA ALA A 56 7.45 -2.52 -2.83
C ALA A 56 7.90 -3.83 -2.15
N ILE A 57 7.43 -4.99 -2.62
CA ILE A 57 7.89 -6.31 -2.14
C ILE A 57 9.35 -6.52 -2.56
N GLY A 58 9.67 -6.36 -3.83
CA GLY A 58 11.02 -6.59 -4.37
C GLY A 58 12.09 -5.71 -3.73
N SER A 59 11.75 -4.48 -3.31
CA SER A 59 12.67 -3.62 -2.56
C SER A 59 13.00 -4.20 -1.18
N ARG A 60 12.10 -4.99 -0.57
CA ARG A 60 12.24 -5.60 0.77
C ARG A 60 12.84 -7.00 0.75
N VAL A 61 12.48 -7.82 -0.22
CA VAL A 61 12.91 -9.24 -0.23
C VAL A 61 13.94 -9.57 -1.33
N GLY A 62 13.98 -8.78 -2.42
CA GLY A 62 14.80 -9.07 -3.59
C GLY A 62 13.99 -9.68 -4.73
N LEU A 63 14.59 -10.64 -5.46
CA LEU A 63 13.95 -11.28 -6.60
C LEU A 63 13.08 -12.44 -6.16
N TYR A 64 11.81 -12.41 -6.55
CA TYR A 64 10.85 -13.49 -6.33
C TYR A 64 10.05 -13.80 -7.60
N PRO A 65 9.52 -15.03 -7.79
CA PRO A 65 8.71 -15.41 -8.94
C PRO A 65 7.49 -14.50 -9.15
N ARG A 66 7.06 -14.30 -10.38
CA ARG A 66 5.97 -13.38 -10.71
C ARG A 66 4.62 -13.85 -10.17
N ASP A 67 4.42 -15.14 -10.07
CA ASP A 67 3.19 -15.79 -9.63
C ASP A 67 3.08 -15.95 -8.10
N THR A 68 4.16 -15.66 -7.34
CA THR A 68 4.20 -15.83 -5.88
C THR A 68 3.02 -15.16 -5.17
N VAL A 69 2.72 -13.90 -5.49
CA VAL A 69 1.58 -13.18 -4.88
C VAL A 69 0.26 -13.88 -5.20
N SER A 70 0.06 -14.32 -6.44
CA SER A 70 -1.14 -15.06 -6.84
C SER A 70 -1.21 -16.45 -6.20
N ALA A 71 -0.07 -17.11 -5.98
CA ALA A 71 0.00 -18.39 -5.27
C ALA A 71 -0.40 -18.20 -3.79
N LEU A 72 0.20 -17.23 -3.10
CA LEU A 72 -0.14 -16.91 -1.70
C LEU A 72 -1.62 -16.54 -1.52
N MET A 73 -2.23 -15.85 -2.49
CA MET A 73 -3.67 -15.57 -2.48
C MET A 73 -4.50 -16.85 -2.61
N ARG A 74 -4.14 -17.75 -3.55
CA ARG A 74 -4.84 -19.04 -3.72
C ARG A 74 -4.70 -19.96 -2.51
N GLU A 75 -3.57 -19.88 -1.80
CA GLU A 75 -3.31 -20.60 -0.56
C GLU A 75 -4.01 -19.97 0.65
N GLY A 76 -4.67 -18.82 0.48
CA GLY A 76 -5.34 -18.08 1.55
C GLY A 76 -4.39 -17.50 2.59
N ARG A 77 -3.12 -17.29 2.27
CA ARG A 77 -2.11 -16.72 3.16
C ARG A 77 -2.14 -15.19 3.16
N ILE A 78 -2.48 -14.61 2.01
CA ILE A 78 -2.69 -13.16 1.85
C ILE A 78 -4.00 -12.91 1.11
N ILE A 79 -4.55 -11.72 1.30
CA ILE A 79 -5.78 -11.28 0.67
C ILE A 79 -5.62 -9.89 0.06
N GLU A 80 -6.52 -9.53 -0.86
CA GLU A 80 -6.76 -8.13 -1.19
C GLU A 80 -7.85 -7.58 -0.27
N GLY A 81 -7.63 -6.39 0.26
CA GLY A 81 -8.59 -5.72 1.13
C GLY A 81 -8.41 -4.22 1.19
N TRP A 82 -9.42 -3.55 1.70
CA TRP A 82 -9.37 -2.13 1.94
C TRP A 82 -8.71 -1.84 3.30
N ALA A 83 -7.46 -1.34 3.23
CA ALA A 83 -6.74 -0.73 4.34
C ALA A 83 -6.58 0.77 4.06
N HIS A 84 -5.37 1.33 4.13
CA HIS A 84 -5.11 2.72 3.72
C HIS A 84 -5.61 3.02 2.29
N ALA A 85 -5.44 2.07 1.39
CA ALA A 85 -6.00 2.01 0.05
C ALA A 85 -6.39 0.54 -0.23
N LEU A 86 -6.60 0.16 -1.49
CA LEU A 86 -6.64 -1.25 -1.85
C LEU A 86 -5.24 -1.84 -1.68
N CYS A 87 -5.10 -2.82 -0.81
CA CYS A 87 -3.82 -3.39 -0.42
C CYS A 87 -3.82 -4.92 -0.47
N LEU A 88 -2.62 -5.51 -0.55
CA LEU A 88 -2.36 -6.86 -0.09
C LEU A 88 -2.22 -6.84 1.43
N LEU A 89 -2.88 -7.75 2.11
CA LEU A 89 -2.93 -7.91 3.56
C LEU A 89 -2.60 -9.35 3.93
N PRO A 90 -2.02 -9.63 5.11
CA PRO A 90 -2.05 -10.96 5.69
C PRO A 90 -3.50 -11.44 5.87
N ALA A 91 -3.79 -12.71 5.57
CA ALA A 91 -5.16 -13.20 5.67
C ALA A 91 -5.66 -13.23 7.12
N GLU A 92 -4.78 -13.49 8.08
CA GLU A 92 -5.09 -13.46 9.51
C GLU A 92 -5.56 -12.09 10.02
N ASP A 93 -5.28 -11.01 9.29
CA ASP A 93 -5.77 -9.67 9.64
C ASP A 93 -7.23 -9.42 9.20
N TRP A 94 -7.86 -10.36 8.48
CA TRP A 94 -9.25 -10.22 8.03
C TRP A 94 -10.23 -9.83 9.14
N PRO A 95 -10.18 -10.44 10.36
CA PRO A 95 -11.09 -10.04 11.44
C PRO A 95 -10.87 -8.62 11.95
N LEU A 96 -9.63 -8.09 11.88
CA LEU A 96 -9.32 -6.71 12.33
C LEU A 96 -10.02 -5.64 11.52
N TYR A 97 -10.44 -5.94 10.29
CA TYR A 97 -11.15 -5.01 9.40
C TYR A 97 -12.68 -5.20 9.40
N ALA A 98 -13.24 -6.05 10.28
CA ALA A 98 -14.68 -6.31 10.34
C ALA A 98 -15.47 -5.01 10.55
N TRP A 99 -15.10 -4.18 11.54
CA TRP A 99 -15.75 -2.90 11.81
C TRP A 99 -15.76 -1.94 10.60
N SER A 100 -14.77 -2.04 9.73
CA SER A 100 -14.71 -1.26 8.50
C SER A 100 -15.68 -1.80 7.45
N ARG A 101 -15.75 -3.12 7.29
CA ARG A 101 -16.69 -3.78 6.39
C ARG A 101 -18.13 -3.53 6.81
N ASP A 102 -18.41 -3.54 8.12
CA ASP A 102 -19.74 -3.25 8.67
C ASP A 102 -20.19 -1.82 8.32
N SER A 103 -19.27 -0.87 8.27
CA SER A 103 -19.59 0.51 7.88
C SER A 103 -19.90 0.68 6.39
N MET A 104 -19.73 -0.36 5.57
CA MET A 104 -19.93 -0.34 4.11
C MET A 104 -21.05 -1.28 3.63
N GLN A 105 -21.89 -1.79 4.54
CA GLN A 105 -22.98 -2.73 4.20
C GLN A 105 -23.98 -2.15 3.21
N ASP A 106 -24.28 -0.85 3.28
CA ASP A 106 -25.25 -0.18 2.40
C ASP A 106 -24.62 0.33 1.11
N GLY A 107 -23.32 0.47 1.03
CA GLY A 107 -22.60 0.99 -0.13
C GLY A 107 -21.21 1.51 0.19
N VAL A 108 -20.58 2.13 -0.77
CA VAL A 108 -19.22 2.69 -0.65
C VAL A 108 -19.21 4.19 -0.93
N PRO A 109 -18.32 4.96 -0.30
CA PRO A 109 -18.34 6.43 -0.41
C PRO A 109 -18.29 6.96 -1.85
N TRP A 110 -17.68 6.23 -2.78
CA TRP A 110 -17.53 6.66 -4.18
C TRP A 110 -18.68 6.19 -5.10
N HIS A 111 -19.55 5.31 -4.64
CA HIS A 111 -20.72 4.85 -5.38
C HIS A 111 -22.04 5.19 -4.66
N GLY A 112 -21.99 5.62 -3.40
CA GLY A 112 -23.16 5.84 -2.56
C GLY A 112 -23.90 4.53 -2.29
N ASP A 113 -25.19 4.63 -1.99
CA ASP A 113 -26.06 3.49 -1.69
C ASP A 113 -26.44 2.72 -2.98
N VAL A 114 -25.55 1.85 -3.40
CA VAL A 114 -25.69 1.06 -4.63
C VAL A 114 -26.83 0.02 -4.48
N LYS A 115 -26.97 -0.57 -3.28
CA LYS A 115 -28.00 -1.59 -3.01
C LYS A 115 -29.40 -1.02 -3.16
N LYS A 116 -29.65 0.19 -2.65
CA LYS A 116 -30.92 0.89 -2.85
C LYS A 116 -31.15 1.32 -4.29
N ARG A 117 -30.08 1.74 -4.98
CA ARG A 117 -30.18 2.20 -6.38
C ARG A 117 -30.53 1.07 -7.34
N TYR A 118 -30.07 -0.15 -7.07
CA TYR A 118 -30.26 -1.33 -7.91
C TYR A 118 -30.81 -2.51 -7.09
N PRO A 119 -32.09 -2.49 -6.71
CA PRO A 119 -32.71 -3.56 -5.92
C PRO A 119 -32.58 -4.91 -6.61
N GLY A 120 -32.25 -5.98 -5.86
CA GLY A 120 -32.11 -7.35 -6.39
C GLY A 120 -30.82 -7.64 -7.15
N LEU A 121 -29.99 -6.61 -7.48
CA LEU A 121 -28.75 -6.82 -8.22
C LEU A 121 -27.70 -7.55 -7.37
N ALA A 122 -27.66 -7.29 -6.06
CA ALA A 122 -26.75 -7.98 -5.14
C ALA A 122 -27.06 -9.48 -5.09
N ASP A 123 -28.34 -9.85 -4.89
CA ASP A 123 -28.77 -11.26 -4.82
C ASP A 123 -28.48 -12.01 -6.11
N ARG A 124 -28.72 -11.38 -7.26
CA ARG A 124 -28.39 -11.94 -8.57
C ARG A 124 -26.89 -12.21 -8.69
N ILE A 125 -26.04 -11.23 -8.38
CA ILE A 125 -24.58 -11.38 -8.47
C ILE A 125 -24.09 -12.48 -7.52
N LEU A 126 -24.55 -12.49 -6.27
CA LEU A 126 -24.19 -13.52 -5.29
C LEU A 126 -24.69 -14.90 -5.74
N GLY A 127 -25.89 -15.01 -6.32
CA GLY A 127 -26.43 -16.23 -6.89
C GLY A 127 -25.56 -16.78 -8.02
N GLU A 128 -25.23 -15.96 -9.01
CA GLU A 128 -24.37 -16.36 -10.12
C GLU A 128 -22.97 -16.80 -9.65
N ILE A 129 -22.38 -16.11 -8.66
CA ILE A 129 -21.08 -16.50 -8.10
C ILE A 129 -21.21 -17.84 -7.34
N ARG A 130 -22.32 -18.08 -6.61
CA ARG A 130 -22.54 -19.38 -5.94
C ARG A 130 -22.57 -20.53 -6.92
N GLU A 131 -23.24 -20.35 -8.05
CA GLU A 131 -23.43 -21.39 -9.08
C GLU A 131 -22.20 -21.60 -9.94
N ARG A 132 -21.52 -20.52 -10.34
CA ARG A 132 -20.47 -20.55 -11.38
C ARG A 132 -19.05 -20.44 -10.86
N GLY A 133 -18.87 -20.10 -9.57
CA GLY A 133 -17.56 -19.83 -8.96
C GLY A 133 -17.12 -18.40 -9.17
N ALA A 134 -15.80 -18.16 -9.11
CA ALA A 134 -15.23 -16.82 -9.19
C ALA A 134 -15.51 -16.13 -10.51
N LEU A 135 -16.10 -14.92 -10.46
CA LEU A 135 -16.50 -14.13 -11.63
C LEU A 135 -15.91 -12.72 -11.58
N GLY A 136 -15.67 -12.15 -12.76
CA GLY A 136 -15.24 -10.77 -12.93
C GLY A 136 -16.37 -9.85 -13.39
N SER A 137 -16.14 -8.55 -13.39
CA SER A 137 -17.15 -7.57 -13.81
C SER A 137 -17.61 -7.74 -15.27
N LYS A 138 -16.83 -8.42 -16.11
CA LYS A 138 -17.17 -8.70 -17.51
C LYS A 138 -18.21 -9.79 -17.64
N ASP A 139 -18.32 -10.69 -16.69
CA ASP A 139 -19.24 -11.81 -16.72
C ASP A 139 -20.70 -11.38 -16.46
N PHE A 140 -20.89 -10.17 -15.95
CA PHE A 140 -22.19 -9.55 -15.68
C PHE A 140 -22.59 -8.51 -16.73
N THR A 141 -21.98 -8.51 -17.93
CA THR A 141 -22.34 -7.59 -19.01
C THR A 141 -23.35 -8.25 -19.96
N GLY A 142 -24.51 -7.63 -20.17
CA GLY A 142 -25.54 -8.11 -21.07
C GLY A 142 -26.91 -7.43 -20.87
N GLN A 143 -27.97 -7.96 -21.47
CA GLN A 143 -29.34 -7.42 -21.41
C GLN A 143 -29.95 -7.36 -20.01
N ALA A 144 -29.36 -8.04 -19.03
CA ALA A 144 -29.80 -8.06 -17.64
C ALA A 144 -29.12 -6.99 -16.75
N ASP A 145 -28.18 -6.20 -17.28
CA ASP A 145 -27.51 -5.14 -16.49
C ASP A 145 -28.39 -3.86 -16.53
N PRO A 146 -28.88 -3.35 -15.40
CA PRO A 146 -29.68 -2.14 -15.39
C PRO A 146 -28.96 -0.99 -16.09
N ALA A 147 -29.70 -0.14 -16.80
CA ALA A 147 -29.10 1.02 -17.45
C ALA A 147 -28.31 1.86 -16.43
N PRO A 148 -27.09 2.31 -16.76
CA PRO A 148 -26.31 3.14 -15.85
C PRO A 148 -27.09 4.44 -15.54
N HIS A 149 -27.14 4.80 -14.26
CA HIS A 149 -27.72 6.08 -13.85
C HIS A 149 -26.91 7.20 -14.50
N ARG A 150 -27.52 8.04 -15.33
CA ARG A 150 -26.85 9.18 -15.96
C ARG A 150 -26.50 10.20 -14.89
N ALA A 151 -25.22 10.31 -14.58
CA ALA A 151 -24.70 11.41 -13.81
C ALA A 151 -24.70 12.70 -14.67
N GLY A 152 -25.04 13.82 -14.05
CA GLY A 152 -25.43 15.04 -14.77
C GLY A 152 -24.29 15.93 -15.31
N THR A 153 -22.99 15.55 -15.20
CA THR A 153 -21.87 16.39 -15.63
C THR A 153 -20.83 15.60 -16.44
N SER A 154 -20.08 16.29 -17.32
CA SER A 154 -19.09 15.68 -18.20
C SER A 154 -17.91 14.99 -17.47
N SER A 155 -17.58 15.41 -16.25
CA SER A 155 -16.58 14.77 -15.41
C SER A 155 -17.08 13.45 -14.77
N GLU A 156 -18.37 13.37 -14.50
CA GLU A 156 -19.01 12.17 -13.94
C GLU A 156 -19.23 11.09 -15.00
N ALA A 157 -19.41 11.47 -16.28
CA ALA A 157 -19.54 10.53 -17.39
C ALA A 157 -18.26 9.67 -17.60
N MET A 158 -17.09 10.19 -17.28
CA MET A 158 -15.80 9.48 -17.38
C MET A 158 -15.65 8.39 -16.31
N TRP A 159 -16.46 8.46 -15.22
CA TRP A 159 -16.49 7.53 -14.09
C TRP A 159 -17.84 6.80 -13.96
N SER A 160 -18.71 6.86 -14.96
CA SER A 160 -19.99 6.14 -14.98
C SER A 160 -19.73 4.63 -15.14
N TRP A 161 -19.45 3.98 -14.02
CA TRP A 161 -19.23 2.55 -13.99
C TRP A 161 -20.55 1.80 -14.15
N LYS A 162 -20.51 0.66 -14.86
CA LYS A 162 -21.67 -0.21 -15.02
C LYS A 162 -22.23 -0.63 -13.66
N PRO A 163 -23.56 -0.77 -13.51
CA PRO A 163 -24.19 -1.16 -12.24
C PRO A 163 -23.58 -2.40 -11.58
N ALA A 164 -23.31 -3.45 -12.35
CA ALA A 164 -22.68 -4.66 -11.83
C ALA A 164 -21.29 -4.40 -11.24
N LYS A 165 -20.47 -3.53 -11.87
CA LYS A 165 -19.16 -3.16 -11.34
C LYS A 165 -19.27 -2.39 -10.03
N GLN A 166 -20.24 -1.47 -9.92
CA GLN A 166 -20.49 -0.71 -8.68
C GLN A 166 -20.94 -1.66 -7.56
N MET A 167 -21.83 -2.62 -7.88
CA MET A 167 -22.30 -3.60 -6.91
C MET A 167 -21.19 -4.55 -6.45
N LEU A 168 -20.37 -5.06 -7.37
CA LEU A 168 -19.20 -5.89 -7.04
C LEU A 168 -18.23 -5.16 -6.12
N ASP A 169 -17.98 -3.86 -6.35
CA ASP A 169 -17.12 -3.07 -5.46
C ASP A 169 -17.76 -2.85 -4.07
N ALA A 170 -19.09 -2.70 -3.99
CA ALA A 170 -19.82 -2.59 -2.73
C ALA A 170 -19.81 -3.92 -1.96
N LEU A 171 -20.12 -5.04 -2.60
CA LEU A 171 -20.08 -6.38 -2.00
C LEU A 171 -18.67 -6.78 -1.53
N PHE A 172 -17.64 -6.37 -2.27
CA PHE A 172 -16.26 -6.55 -1.85
C PHE A 172 -15.91 -5.68 -0.64
N ALA A 173 -16.36 -4.43 -0.62
CA ALA A 173 -16.08 -3.53 0.50
C ALA A 173 -16.79 -3.93 1.79
N SER A 174 -18.02 -4.47 1.69
CA SER A 174 -18.79 -5.01 2.82
C SER A 174 -18.31 -6.40 3.27
N GLY A 175 -17.48 -7.07 2.46
CA GLY A 175 -16.95 -8.42 2.75
C GLY A 175 -17.88 -9.56 2.39
N GLU A 176 -18.99 -9.30 1.70
CA GLU A 176 -19.87 -10.33 1.14
C GLU A 176 -19.19 -11.07 -0.04
N LEU A 177 -18.23 -10.41 -0.68
CA LEU A 177 -17.31 -10.99 -1.65
C LEU A 177 -15.86 -10.69 -1.26
N VAL A 178 -14.95 -11.54 -1.71
CA VAL A 178 -13.50 -11.36 -1.65
C VAL A 178 -12.89 -11.52 -3.02
N ILE A 179 -11.62 -11.12 -3.18
CA ILE A 179 -10.89 -11.31 -4.43
C ILE A 179 -10.22 -12.68 -4.41
N ALA A 180 -10.73 -13.60 -5.23
CA ALA A 180 -10.17 -14.94 -5.41
C ALA A 180 -8.89 -14.92 -6.26
N GLY A 181 -8.72 -13.90 -7.09
CA GLY A 181 -7.55 -13.77 -7.95
C GLY A 181 -7.75 -12.70 -9.03
N ARG A 182 -6.84 -12.70 -10.01
CA ARG A 182 -6.87 -11.74 -11.12
C ARG A 182 -6.53 -12.39 -12.46
N VAL A 183 -7.24 -12.00 -13.50
CA VAL A 183 -6.92 -12.33 -14.89
C VAL A 183 -6.61 -11.03 -15.63
N ASN A 184 -5.42 -10.90 -16.21
CA ASN A 184 -4.94 -9.65 -16.82
C ASN A 184 -5.13 -8.42 -15.91
N PHE A 185 -4.92 -8.61 -14.60
CA PHE A 185 -5.14 -7.63 -13.54
C PHE A 185 -6.60 -7.25 -13.27
N HIS A 186 -7.58 -7.82 -13.97
CA HIS A 186 -9.00 -7.72 -13.61
C HIS A 186 -9.30 -8.64 -12.43
N ARG A 187 -10.06 -8.14 -11.46
CA ARG A 187 -10.46 -8.89 -10.26
C ARG A 187 -11.45 -9.99 -10.61
N LEU A 188 -11.26 -11.14 -10.00
CA LEU A 188 -12.25 -12.21 -9.89
C LEU A 188 -12.75 -12.22 -8.45
N TYR A 189 -14.05 -12.14 -8.29
CA TYR A 189 -14.74 -12.08 -7.00
C TYR A 189 -15.36 -13.45 -6.70
N ASP A 190 -15.22 -13.92 -5.47
CA ASP A 190 -15.85 -15.14 -4.98
C ASP A 190 -16.30 -14.98 -3.53
N LEU A 191 -16.99 -15.98 -3.01
CA LEU A 191 -17.49 -16.01 -1.64
C LEU A 191 -16.33 -16.19 -0.67
N PRO A 192 -16.37 -15.54 0.52
CA PRO A 192 -15.33 -15.67 1.54
C PRO A 192 -15.02 -17.12 1.92
N GLU A 193 -16.05 -17.96 2.06
CA GLU A 193 -15.93 -19.36 2.47
C GLU A 193 -15.22 -20.25 1.43
N ARG A 194 -15.05 -19.80 0.19
CA ARG A 194 -14.28 -20.50 -0.85
C ARG A 194 -12.85 -20.04 -0.95
N VAL A 195 -12.55 -18.84 -0.48
CA VAL A 195 -11.25 -18.19 -0.67
C VAL A 195 -10.44 -18.14 0.62
N LEU A 196 -11.13 -17.85 1.74
CA LEU A 196 -10.46 -17.70 3.02
C LEU A 196 -10.35 -19.05 3.77
N PRO A 197 -9.21 -19.31 4.43
CA PRO A 197 -9.06 -20.48 5.29
C PRO A 197 -10.09 -20.47 6.44
N ARG A 198 -10.54 -21.64 6.86
CA ARG A 198 -11.44 -21.80 8.02
C ARG A 198 -10.87 -21.12 9.27
N THR A 199 -9.56 -21.23 9.50
CA THR A 199 -8.88 -20.57 10.63
C THR A 199 -9.04 -19.04 10.63
N VAL A 200 -9.26 -18.44 9.49
CA VAL A 200 -9.51 -16.99 9.35
C VAL A 200 -11.00 -16.66 9.50
N LEU A 201 -11.87 -17.49 8.90
CA LEU A 201 -13.33 -17.30 8.96
C LEU A 201 -13.89 -17.53 10.36
N ASP A 202 -13.38 -18.55 11.05
CA ASP A 202 -13.83 -18.94 12.39
C ASP A 202 -13.09 -18.17 13.51
N ALA A 203 -12.12 -17.31 13.14
CA ALA A 203 -11.39 -16.49 14.10
C ALA A 203 -12.34 -15.49 14.79
N PRO A 204 -12.20 -15.29 16.12
CA PRO A 204 -12.98 -14.31 16.85
C PRO A 204 -12.85 -12.93 16.24
N VAL A 205 -13.97 -12.27 15.97
CA VAL A 205 -13.98 -10.89 15.52
C VAL A 205 -13.75 -9.98 16.75
N PRO A 206 -12.64 -9.23 16.78
CA PRO A 206 -12.39 -8.33 17.90
C PRO A 206 -13.39 -7.18 17.92
N SER A 207 -13.60 -6.59 19.09
CA SER A 207 -14.30 -5.32 19.18
C SER A 207 -13.61 -4.25 18.33
N ARG A 208 -14.34 -3.23 17.92
CA ARG A 208 -13.77 -2.11 17.16
C ARG A 208 -12.55 -1.49 17.87
N GLU A 209 -12.62 -1.38 19.19
CA GLU A 209 -11.54 -0.83 20.01
C GLU A 209 -10.28 -1.70 19.95
N GLU A 210 -10.43 -3.02 20.15
CA GLU A 210 -9.33 -3.99 20.07
C GLU A 210 -8.70 -4.01 18.68
N ALA A 211 -9.54 -4.02 17.64
CA ALA A 211 -9.07 -3.97 16.26
C ALA A 211 -8.26 -2.70 15.96
N ILE A 212 -8.75 -1.54 16.37
CA ILE A 212 -8.03 -0.27 16.18
C ILE A 212 -6.70 -0.28 16.95
N LYS A 213 -6.68 -0.76 18.20
CA LYS A 213 -5.44 -0.89 18.98
C LYS A 213 -4.43 -1.82 18.31
N ALA A 214 -4.88 -2.96 17.80
CA ALA A 214 -4.02 -3.90 17.06
C ALA A 214 -3.43 -3.24 15.80
N LEU A 215 -4.26 -2.58 14.99
CA LEU A 215 -3.83 -1.87 13.79
C LEU A 215 -2.86 -0.71 14.10
N ILE A 216 -3.02 -0.01 15.22
CA ILE A 216 -2.06 1.03 15.67
C ILE A 216 -0.69 0.40 15.96
N VAL A 217 -0.66 -0.72 16.69
CA VAL A 217 0.61 -1.40 16.99
C VAL A 217 1.29 -1.86 15.69
N GLN A 218 0.54 -2.51 14.80
CA GLN A 218 1.07 -2.93 13.48
C GLN A 218 1.60 -1.73 12.68
N ALA A 219 0.88 -0.60 12.65
CA ALA A 219 1.30 0.61 11.93
C ALA A 219 2.62 1.18 12.49
N VAL A 220 2.76 1.22 13.82
CA VAL A 220 3.98 1.69 14.48
C VAL A 220 5.15 0.75 14.18
N GLN A 221 4.93 -0.57 14.25
CA GLN A 221 5.94 -1.57 13.90
C GLN A 221 6.36 -1.47 12.44
N ALA A 222 5.41 -1.34 11.52
CA ALA A 222 5.66 -1.23 10.09
C ALA A 222 6.44 0.06 9.71
N ARG A 223 6.26 1.13 10.45
CA ARG A 223 6.82 2.46 10.13
C ARG A 223 7.95 2.88 11.07
N GLY A 224 8.15 2.16 12.19
CA GLY A 224 9.16 2.42 13.22
C GLY A 224 8.80 3.57 14.15
N ALA A 225 8.36 4.71 13.62
CA ALA A 225 7.95 5.89 14.41
C ALA A 225 6.86 6.68 13.69
N LEU A 226 5.79 7.04 14.37
CA LEU A 226 4.67 7.79 13.79
C LEU A 226 4.19 8.87 14.76
N SER A 227 3.76 10.02 14.25
CA SER A 227 2.89 10.92 15.03
C SER A 227 1.47 10.35 15.10
N GLU A 228 0.67 10.75 16.08
CA GLU A 228 -0.72 10.29 16.19
C GLU A 228 -1.56 10.62 14.94
N SER A 229 -1.29 11.75 14.29
CA SER A 229 -1.93 12.09 13.01
C SER A 229 -1.51 11.13 11.89
N ALA A 230 -0.24 10.72 11.85
CA ALA A 230 0.25 9.76 10.87
C ALA A 230 -0.27 8.34 11.16
N ILE A 231 -0.45 7.96 12.43
CA ILE A 231 -1.13 6.73 12.83
C ILE A 231 -2.57 6.73 12.28
N ALA A 232 -3.34 7.78 12.60
CA ALA A 232 -4.72 7.90 12.14
C ALA A 232 -4.85 7.85 10.61
N GLU A 233 -3.90 8.45 9.89
CA GLU A 233 -3.85 8.40 8.43
C GLU A 233 -3.53 6.99 7.93
N HIS A 234 -2.63 6.28 8.60
CA HIS A 234 -2.18 4.93 8.19
C HIS A 234 -3.26 3.87 8.38
N ILE A 235 -3.93 3.87 9.55
CA ILE A 235 -4.92 2.83 9.89
C ILE A 235 -6.33 3.11 9.35
N ARG A 236 -6.60 4.30 8.81
CA ARG A 236 -7.93 4.56 8.23
C ARG A 236 -8.21 3.58 7.09
N PRO A 237 -9.31 2.84 7.17
CA PRO A 237 -9.69 1.96 6.09
C PRO A 237 -10.28 2.81 4.97
N ILE A 238 -9.58 2.90 3.86
CA ILE A 238 -9.93 3.73 2.72
C ILE A 238 -9.75 5.23 2.98
N TRP A 239 -9.02 5.87 2.10
CA TRP A 239 -8.68 7.30 2.17
C TRP A 239 -9.90 8.24 2.16
N TYR A 240 -11.09 7.78 1.76
CA TYR A 240 -12.34 8.51 1.85
C TYR A 240 -12.97 8.54 3.25
N LEU A 241 -12.72 7.54 4.09
CA LEU A 241 -13.28 7.51 5.43
C LEU A 241 -12.44 8.42 6.35
N LYS A 242 -13.06 9.48 6.84
CA LYS A 242 -12.42 10.36 7.83
C LYS A 242 -12.32 9.62 9.16
N PHE A 243 -11.14 9.17 9.52
CA PHE A 243 -10.86 8.56 10.82
C PHE A 243 -10.58 9.61 11.92
N GLY A 244 -11.00 10.88 11.74
CA GLY A 244 -10.95 11.91 12.79
C GLY A 244 -9.55 12.40 13.22
N GLY A 245 -8.47 11.96 12.59
CA GLY A 245 -7.10 12.42 12.86
C GLY A 245 -6.57 12.08 14.26
N ALA A 246 -5.60 12.87 14.76
CA ALA A 246 -4.92 12.65 16.03
C ALA A 246 -5.89 12.60 17.24
N LYS A 247 -6.98 13.40 17.22
CA LYS A 247 -7.97 13.40 18.29
C LYS A 247 -8.64 12.05 18.52
N VAL A 248 -8.78 11.24 17.46
CA VAL A 248 -9.35 9.90 17.55
C VAL A 248 -8.27 8.85 17.88
N ALA A 249 -7.08 8.99 17.34
CA ALA A 249 -5.99 8.05 17.62
C ALA A 249 -5.44 8.19 19.06
N GLY A 250 -5.39 9.42 19.60
CA GLY A 250 -4.79 9.73 20.89
C GLY A 250 -5.24 8.84 22.04
N PRO A 251 -6.54 8.70 22.33
CA PRO A 251 -7.03 7.84 23.42
C PRO A 251 -6.61 6.36 23.30
N TYR A 252 -6.56 5.83 22.10
CA TYR A 252 -6.06 4.45 21.88
C TYR A 252 -4.55 4.35 22.12
N VAL A 253 -3.79 5.37 21.68
CA VAL A 253 -2.36 5.46 21.95
C VAL A 253 -2.11 5.60 23.45
N ASP A 254 -2.89 6.40 24.20
CA ASP A 254 -2.79 6.51 25.67
C ASP A 254 -2.96 5.15 26.32
N SER A 255 -3.99 4.41 25.93
CA SER A 255 -4.24 3.06 26.43
C SER A 255 -3.08 2.08 26.13
N LEU A 256 -2.49 2.16 24.93
CA LEU A 256 -1.38 1.31 24.53
C LEU A 256 -0.07 1.70 25.23
N VAL A 257 0.14 2.97 25.53
CA VAL A 257 1.27 3.47 26.33
C VAL A 257 1.12 3.01 27.79
N ALA A 258 -0.07 3.15 28.37
CA ALA A 258 -0.37 2.66 29.72
C ALA A 258 -0.18 1.15 29.86
N ALA A 259 -0.47 0.38 28.79
CA ALA A 259 -0.25 -1.06 28.72
C ALA A 259 1.22 -1.44 28.42
N GLY A 260 2.14 -0.49 28.30
CA GLY A 260 3.56 -0.74 28.01
C GLY A 260 3.85 -1.31 26.61
N LYS A 261 2.92 -1.22 25.66
CA LYS A 261 3.11 -1.67 24.28
C LYS A 261 3.79 -0.62 23.41
N LEU A 262 3.47 0.63 23.65
CA LEU A 262 4.01 1.79 22.92
C LEU A 262 4.60 2.81 23.89
N GLU A 263 5.44 3.70 23.39
CA GLU A 263 5.92 4.87 24.15
C GLU A 263 5.91 6.13 23.27
N ARG A 264 5.77 7.28 23.92
CA ARG A 264 5.95 8.59 23.29
C ARG A 264 7.35 9.11 23.49
N LEU A 265 7.96 9.62 22.43
CA LEU A 265 9.27 10.26 22.45
C LEU A 265 9.11 11.75 22.13
N ALA A 266 9.77 12.60 22.92
CA ALA A 266 10.00 13.98 22.55
C ALA A 266 11.03 14.05 21.41
N VAL A 267 10.86 14.99 20.49
CA VAL A 267 11.76 15.15 19.35
C VAL A 267 12.48 16.48 19.45
N ASP A 268 13.77 16.50 19.12
CA ASP A 268 14.64 17.67 19.19
C ASP A 268 14.24 18.85 18.28
N ASP A 269 13.28 18.64 17.38
CA ASP A 269 12.70 19.69 16.53
C ASP A 269 11.60 20.52 17.23
N GLY A 270 11.30 20.25 18.49
CA GLY A 270 10.29 20.96 19.29
C GLY A 270 8.84 20.76 18.86
N LYS A 271 8.57 19.84 17.92
CA LYS A 271 7.21 19.54 17.46
C LYS A 271 6.56 18.43 18.30
N ALA A 272 5.31 18.11 17.95
CA ALA A 272 4.54 17.05 18.61
C ALA A 272 5.34 15.74 18.76
N PRO A 273 5.18 15.03 19.89
CA PRO A 273 5.83 13.75 20.13
C PRO A 273 5.56 12.74 19.02
N VAL A 274 6.43 11.75 18.90
CA VAL A 274 6.22 10.58 18.07
C VAL A 274 5.98 9.35 18.93
N VAL A 275 5.26 8.40 18.40
CA VAL A 275 4.95 7.12 19.01
C VAL A 275 5.85 6.06 18.38
N VAL A 276 6.47 5.24 19.21
CA VAL A 276 7.30 4.10 18.83
C VAL A 276 6.90 2.88 19.64
N GLU A 277 7.37 1.70 19.26
CA GLU A 277 7.25 0.51 20.10
C GLU A 277 7.99 0.70 21.43
N ALA A 278 7.42 0.22 22.53
CA ALA A 278 8.03 0.39 23.84
C ALA A 278 9.43 -0.26 23.88
N GLY A 279 10.40 0.44 24.41
CA GLY A 279 11.80 -0.02 24.44
C GLY A 279 12.53 0.04 23.11
N ALA A 280 11.99 0.74 22.10
CA ALA A 280 12.65 0.86 20.80
C ALA A 280 14.09 1.38 20.94
N GLU A 281 15.01 0.68 20.28
CA GLU A 281 16.41 1.06 20.19
C GLU A 281 16.57 2.27 19.24
N LEU A 282 17.06 3.38 19.76
CA LEU A 282 17.17 4.64 19.01
C LEU A 282 18.57 4.89 18.44
N ASP A 283 19.59 4.30 19.07
CA ASP A 283 20.98 4.43 18.63
C ASP A 283 21.36 3.32 17.64
N ARG A 284 20.67 3.33 16.51
CA ARG A 284 20.92 2.37 15.42
C ARG A 284 21.98 2.89 14.47
N SER A 285 22.83 1.97 14.02
CA SER A 285 23.73 2.24 12.90
C SER A 285 22.96 2.60 11.63
N ARG A 286 23.61 3.31 10.71
CA ARG A 286 22.99 3.63 9.40
C ARG A 286 22.70 2.37 8.63
N PRO A 287 21.46 2.16 8.16
CA PRO A 287 21.13 1.02 7.29
C PRO A 287 21.88 1.10 5.97
N ASN A 288 22.31 -0.05 5.45
CA ASN A 288 23.00 -0.13 4.16
C ASN A 288 21.97 -0.36 3.02
N ALA A 289 20.97 0.50 2.95
CA ALA A 289 19.95 0.44 1.91
C ALA A 289 20.37 1.17 0.63
N ALA A 290 20.03 0.64 -0.54
CA ALA A 290 20.09 1.30 -1.83
C ALA A 290 18.94 0.75 -2.69
N VAL A 291 17.81 1.46 -2.70
CA VAL A 291 16.57 1.00 -3.34
C VAL A 291 15.81 2.16 -4.00
N LEU A 292 15.16 1.84 -5.10
CA LEU A 292 14.16 2.69 -5.75
C LEU A 292 12.79 2.29 -5.21
N LEU A 293 12.12 3.22 -4.54
CA LEU A 293 10.84 2.99 -3.89
C LEU A 293 9.70 3.15 -4.89
N SER A 294 8.65 2.33 -4.75
CA SER A 294 7.38 2.64 -5.41
C SER A 294 6.87 4.02 -4.95
N PRO A 295 6.27 4.84 -5.83
CA PRO A 295 5.59 6.07 -5.38
C PRO A 295 4.48 5.82 -4.36
N PHE A 296 3.98 4.59 -4.29
CA PHE A 296 2.94 4.15 -3.36
C PHE A 296 3.48 3.34 -2.18
N ASP A 297 4.81 3.37 -1.96
CA ASP A 297 5.43 2.66 -0.83
C ASP A 297 4.94 3.24 0.50
N ASN A 298 4.54 2.36 1.42
CA ASN A 298 3.99 2.78 2.71
C ASN A 298 4.98 3.60 3.57
N LEU A 299 6.29 3.50 3.36
CA LEU A 299 7.27 4.40 3.99
C LEU A 299 7.00 5.87 3.64
N LEU A 300 6.41 6.16 2.50
CA LEU A 300 6.16 7.51 1.98
C LEU A 300 4.77 8.06 2.35
N TRP A 301 3.88 7.25 2.94
CA TRP A 301 2.53 7.68 3.25
C TRP A 301 2.52 8.79 4.32
N GLY A 302 1.64 9.77 4.11
CA GLY A 302 1.53 10.94 4.97
C GLY A 302 2.55 12.02 4.62
N TYR A 303 2.08 13.05 3.91
CA TYR A 303 2.92 14.17 3.47
C TYR A 303 3.70 14.81 4.63
N GLN A 304 3.02 15.06 5.76
CA GLN A 304 3.65 15.67 6.93
C GLN A 304 4.71 14.76 7.54
N TYR A 305 4.43 13.46 7.61
CA TYR A 305 5.39 12.46 8.09
C TYR A 305 6.62 12.41 7.19
N ALA A 306 6.44 12.23 5.90
CA ALA A 306 7.55 12.14 4.95
C ALA A 306 8.41 13.40 4.98
N THR A 307 7.80 14.58 5.05
CA THR A 307 8.52 15.85 5.15
C THR A 307 9.30 15.98 6.46
N ARG A 308 8.70 15.61 7.60
CA ARG A 308 9.32 15.76 8.91
C ARG A 308 10.41 14.73 9.17
N ILE A 309 10.08 13.45 9.00
CA ILE A 309 10.97 12.34 9.40
C ILE A 309 11.97 12.01 8.30
N LEU A 310 11.51 11.88 7.06
CA LEU A 310 12.38 11.52 5.93
C LEU A 310 13.10 12.73 5.33
N GLY A 311 12.67 13.95 5.65
CA GLY A 311 13.16 15.17 5.00
C GLY A 311 12.81 15.23 3.52
N PHE A 312 11.73 14.57 3.12
CA PHE A 312 11.37 14.36 1.73
C PHE A 312 9.96 14.84 1.42
N LYS A 313 9.84 15.80 0.52
CA LYS A 313 8.56 16.30 0.05
C LYS A 313 8.01 15.37 -1.04
N HIS A 314 7.24 14.36 -0.62
CA HIS A 314 6.68 13.38 -1.54
C HIS A 314 5.53 13.98 -2.36
N VAL A 315 5.63 13.89 -3.69
CA VAL A 315 4.60 14.34 -4.64
C VAL A 315 4.48 13.30 -5.75
N ILE A 316 3.26 12.82 -5.97
CA ILE A 316 2.96 11.91 -7.08
C ILE A 316 2.48 12.76 -8.27
N GLU A 317 3.28 12.82 -9.34
CA GLU A 317 2.99 13.68 -10.49
C GLU A 317 2.29 12.97 -11.66
N LEU A 318 2.09 11.66 -11.54
CA LEU A 318 1.44 10.88 -12.59
C LEU A 318 0.01 11.37 -12.93
N TYR A 319 -0.70 11.96 -11.95
CA TYR A 319 -2.03 12.52 -12.12
C TYR A 319 -2.04 13.96 -12.66
N LYS A 320 -0.86 14.59 -12.77
CA LYS A 320 -0.74 15.95 -13.32
C LYS A 320 -0.66 15.90 -14.86
N PRO A 321 -1.20 16.90 -15.58
CA PRO A 321 -0.91 17.10 -16.99
C PRO A 321 0.60 17.18 -17.25
N ALA A 322 1.06 16.69 -18.39
CA ALA A 322 2.49 16.62 -18.71
C ALA A 322 3.27 17.94 -18.52
N PRO A 323 2.76 19.11 -18.94
CA PRO A 323 3.46 20.40 -18.75
C PRO A 323 3.63 20.81 -17.28
N GLN A 324 2.82 20.26 -16.36
CA GLN A 324 2.86 20.60 -14.93
C GLN A 324 3.76 19.64 -14.12
N ARG A 325 4.36 18.64 -14.77
CA ARG A 325 5.25 17.68 -14.10
C ARG A 325 6.65 18.28 -14.01
N ARG A 326 7.14 18.37 -12.78
CA ARG A 326 8.49 18.88 -12.50
C ARG A 326 9.57 17.81 -12.67
N TYR A 327 9.25 16.58 -12.23
CA TYR A 327 10.21 15.48 -12.14
C TYR A 327 9.94 14.35 -13.12
N GLY A 328 8.70 14.22 -13.62
CA GLY A 328 8.37 13.18 -14.59
C GLY A 328 7.02 12.51 -14.35
N TYR A 329 6.75 11.48 -15.14
CA TYR A 329 5.47 10.76 -15.07
C TYR A 329 5.42 9.75 -13.93
N TYR A 330 6.40 8.85 -13.86
CA TYR A 330 6.45 7.81 -12.84
C TYR A 330 7.79 7.85 -12.11
N VAL A 331 7.84 8.71 -11.14
CA VAL A 331 9.06 9.08 -10.41
C VAL A 331 9.21 8.20 -9.18
N LEU A 332 10.30 7.45 -9.11
CA LEU A 332 10.66 6.60 -7.98
C LEU A 332 11.64 7.34 -7.07
N PRO A 333 11.31 7.54 -5.78
CA PRO A 333 12.27 8.05 -4.81
C PRO A 333 13.45 7.08 -4.65
N PHE A 334 14.67 7.63 -4.72
CA PHE A 334 15.89 6.87 -4.50
C PHE A 334 16.32 7.00 -3.03
N LEU A 335 16.16 5.90 -2.29
CA LEU A 335 16.63 5.76 -0.92
C LEU A 335 18.04 5.20 -0.93
N TRP A 336 18.97 5.94 -0.31
CA TRP A 336 20.33 5.49 -0.05
C TRP A 336 20.67 5.66 1.42
N ARG A 337 21.08 4.55 2.05
CA ARG A 337 21.24 4.46 3.51
C ARG A 337 19.92 4.82 4.22
N ASP A 338 19.93 5.88 5.03
CA ASP A 338 18.77 6.36 5.79
C ASP A 338 18.09 7.60 5.18
N ARG A 339 18.43 7.99 3.94
CA ARG A 339 17.91 9.22 3.32
C ARG A 339 17.37 8.97 1.90
N ILE A 340 16.28 9.62 1.57
CA ILE A 340 15.89 9.76 0.17
C ILE A 340 16.77 10.86 -0.42
N VAL A 341 17.57 10.47 -1.39
CA VAL A 341 18.65 11.32 -1.94
C VAL A 341 18.37 11.78 -3.37
N GLY A 342 17.33 11.25 -4.00
CA GLY A 342 16.98 11.62 -5.37
C GLY A 342 15.63 11.10 -5.82
N ARG A 343 15.27 11.49 -7.05
CA ARG A 343 14.04 11.16 -7.76
C ARG A 343 14.41 10.68 -9.15
N ALA A 344 14.07 9.46 -9.48
CA ALA A 344 14.34 8.87 -10.79
C ALA A 344 13.04 8.75 -11.61
N ASP A 345 12.94 9.44 -12.74
CA ASP A 345 11.87 9.18 -13.72
C ASP A 345 12.30 8.02 -14.60
N LEU A 346 11.57 6.92 -14.48
CA LEU A 346 11.89 5.65 -15.13
C LEU A 346 10.73 5.16 -15.99
N LYS A 347 11.06 4.38 -17.02
CA LYS A 347 10.07 3.73 -17.89
C LYS A 347 10.55 2.32 -18.27
N SER A 348 9.66 1.34 -18.25
CA SER A 348 9.91 0.02 -18.82
C SER A 348 9.51 -0.02 -20.30
N GLU A 349 10.43 -0.33 -21.15
CA GLU A 349 10.18 -0.69 -22.54
C GLU A 349 10.20 -2.21 -22.68
N ARG A 350 9.07 -2.83 -22.30
CA ARG A 350 8.97 -4.29 -22.12
C ARG A 350 9.28 -5.09 -23.38
N LYS A 351 8.87 -4.58 -24.56
CA LYS A 351 9.13 -5.24 -25.85
C LYS A 351 10.64 -5.34 -26.15
N GLN A 352 11.42 -4.39 -25.62
CA GLN A 352 12.87 -4.31 -25.80
C GLN A 352 13.66 -4.85 -24.59
N GLY A 353 12.95 -5.35 -23.56
CA GLY A 353 13.59 -5.82 -22.33
C GLY A 353 14.35 -4.73 -21.56
N THR A 354 13.96 -3.45 -21.69
CA THR A 354 14.80 -2.32 -21.27
C THR A 354 14.13 -1.49 -20.17
N LEU A 355 14.89 -1.19 -19.11
CA LEU A 355 14.58 -0.15 -18.13
C LEU A 355 15.27 1.15 -18.57
N VAL A 356 14.49 2.13 -18.98
CA VAL A 356 14.98 3.44 -19.43
C VAL A 356 15.01 4.42 -18.25
N VAL A 357 16.19 4.97 -17.96
CA VAL A 357 16.37 6.09 -17.04
C VAL A 357 16.20 7.39 -17.83
N LYS A 358 15.08 8.07 -17.65
CA LYS A 358 14.80 9.36 -18.30
C LYS A 358 15.54 10.49 -17.61
N SER A 359 15.52 10.50 -16.27
CA SER A 359 16.24 11.49 -15.46
C SER A 359 16.48 11.00 -14.05
N LEU A 360 17.53 11.56 -13.42
CA LEU A 360 17.76 11.48 -11.97
C LEU A 360 17.95 12.89 -11.45
N HIS A 361 17.04 13.31 -10.56
CA HIS A 361 17.13 14.59 -9.85
C HIS A 361 17.57 14.33 -8.41
N LEU A 362 18.70 14.87 -8.01
CA LEU A 362 19.17 14.78 -6.62
C LEU A 362 18.39 15.76 -5.73
N GLU A 363 18.14 15.35 -4.48
CA GLU A 363 17.51 16.22 -3.48
C GLU A 363 18.47 17.35 -3.07
N PRO A 364 17.96 18.51 -2.63
CA PRO A 364 18.78 19.63 -2.18
C PRO A 364 19.83 19.23 -1.15
N GLY A 365 21.07 19.68 -1.36
CA GLY A 365 22.21 19.38 -0.47
C GLY A 365 22.86 18.00 -0.70
N VAL A 366 22.34 17.18 -1.60
CA VAL A 366 23.00 15.93 -2.02
C VAL A 366 23.98 16.23 -3.15
N ARG A 367 25.23 15.80 -2.95
CA ARG A 367 26.29 15.95 -3.97
C ARG A 367 26.56 14.61 -4.66
N HIS A 368 26.87 14.68 -5.94
CA HIS A 368 27.38 13.52 -6.67
C HIS A 368 28.64 12.98 -6.02
N SER A 369 28.74 11.67 -5.96
CA SER A 369 29.93 10.97 -5.54
C SER A 369 29.92 9.57 -6.15
N LYS A 370 31.11 8.99 -6.35
CA LYS A 370 31.21 7.61 -6.85
C LYS A 370 30.38 6.62 -6.03
N ALA A 371 30.35 6.77 -4.70
CA ALA A 371 29.60 5.88 -3.82
C ALA A 371 28.07 6.02 -4.01
N LEU A 372 27.57 7.24 -4.29
CA LEU A 372 26.17 7.50 -4.61
C LEU A 372 25.80 6.89 -5.97
N ASP A 373 26.65 7.11 -6.97
CA ASP A 373 26.44 6.61 -8.33
C ASP A 373 26.46 5.07 -8.34
N ASP A 374 27.43 4.44 -7.68
CA ASP A 374 27.47 2.98 -7.50
C ASP A 374 26.23 2.45 -6.76
N ALA A 375 25.71 3.18 -5.79
CA ALA A 375 24.48 2.81 -5.08
C ALA A 375 23.24 2.93 -5.98
N PHE A 376 23.18 3.95 -6.83
CA PHE A 376 22.10 4.12 -7.81
C PHE A 376 22.10 2.99 -8.85
N GLU A 377 23.28 2.64 -9.39
CA GLU A 377 23.41 1.51 -10.33
C GLU A 377 22.94 0.19 -9.70
N ARG A 378 23.31 -0.07 -8.43
CA ARG A 378 22.79 -1.24 -7.68
C ARG A 378 21.27 -1.21 -7.53
N ALA A 379 20.69 -0.04 -7.24
CA ALA A 379 19.25 0.12 -7.12
C ALA A 379 18.52 -0.09 -8.45
N LEU A 380 19.09 0.40 -9.56
CA LEU A 380 18.61 0.17 -10.93
C LEU A 380 18.66 -1.31 -11.30
N ASP A 381 19.77 -2.01 -11.04
CA ASP A 381 19.88 -3.44 -11.32
C ASP A 381 18.86 -4.28 -10.53
N ARG A 382 18.65 -3.95 -9.25
CA ARG A 382 17.58 -4.57 -8.44
C ARG A 382 16.21 -4.40 -9.08
N LEU A 383 15.84 -3.14 -9.39
CA LEU A 383 14.55 -2.83 -9.99
C LEU A 383 14.38 -3.49 -11.36
N ARG A 384 15.40 -3.46 -12.19
CA ARG A 384 15.44 -4.13 -13.50
C ARG A 384 15.09 -5.60 -13.37
N ARG A 385 15.74 -6.32 -12.44
CA ARG A 385 15.51 -7.76 -12.20
C ARG A 385 14.10 -8.03 -11.68
N VAL A 386 13.61 -7.22 -10.72
CA VAL A 386 12.23 -7.32 -10.20
C VAL A 386 11.22 -7.10 -11.32
N ALA A 387 11.48 -6.16 -12.22
CA ALA A 387 10.64 -5.88 -13.39
C ALA A 387 10.77 -6.95 -14.52
N GLY A 388 11.74 -7.86 -14.41
CA GLY A 388 12.01 -8.90 -15.42
C GLY A 388 12.54 -8.31 -16.72
N LEU A 389 13.40 -7.29 -16.62
CA LEU A 389 14.04 -6.62 -17.76
C LEU A 389 15.52 -7.04 -17.89
N GLU A 390 16.05 -6.96 -19.09
CA GLU A 390 17.39 -7.48 -19.42
C GLU A 390 18.48 -6.43 -19.22
N ARG A 391 18.21 -5.16 -19.55
CA ARG A 391 19.20 -4.10 -19.52
C ARG A 391 18.67 -2.78 -19.00
N VAL A 392 19.57 -1.89 -18.64
CA VAL A 392 19.30 -0.49 -18.28
C VAL A 392 19.87 0.40 -19.37
N THR A 393 19.13 1.41 -19.80
CA THR A 393 19.60 2.45 -20.71
C THR A 393 19.27 3.83 -20.13
N ARG A 394 19.96 4.84 -20.63
CA ARG A 394 19.63 6.25 -20.33
C ARG A 394 19.07 6.88 -21.59
N ALA A 395 18.02 7.67 -21.42
CA ALA A 395 17.52 8.49 -22.52
C ALA A 395 18.62 9.49 -22.94
N ASP A 396 18.77 9.69 -24.24
CA ASP A 396 19.61 10.76 -24.76
C ASP A 396 19.11 12.09 -24.21
N ARG A 397 20.04 12.93 -23.78
CA ARG A 397 19.77 14.25 -23.21
C ARG A 397 19.26 15.21 -24.25
#